data_b81015ff7d1cd72046791e648c80574d
#
_entry.id   b81015ff7d1cd72046791e648c80574d
#
_cell.length_a   1.000
_cell.length_b   1.000
_cell.length_c   1.000
_cell.angle_alpha   90.00
_cell.angle_beta   90.00
_cell.angle_gamma   90.00
#
_symmetry.space_group_name_H-M   'P 1'
#
loop_
_entity.id
_entity.type
_entity.pdbx_description
1 polymer ?
#
loop_
_entity_poly.entity_id
_entity_poly.type
_entity_poly.pdbx_seq_one_letter_code
_entity_poly.pdbx_strand_id
1 'polypeptide(L)'
;MAIHVINEARRCLQCKKPLCRLKGCPAQTNIPEMIRLFLDGQINEAGEMLFINNPMSIVCSLVCDHEKQCEGNCIQGRKGAPVQISSIEHYISDIYLDKVIMEHEPPKGQNVAVI
;
A
#
# COMPACT_ATOMS: atom_id res chain seq x y z
N MET A 1 2.51 -16.53 -7.17
CA MET A 1 1.58 -15.45 -6.98
C MET A 1 1.40 -15.06 -5.52
N ALA A 2 0.41 -15.55 -4.80
CA ALA A 2 0.28 -15.22 -3.38
C ALA A 2 1.51 -15.62 -2.56
N ILE A 3 2.12 -16.75 -2.86
CA ILE A 3 3.33 -17.24 -2.16
C ILE A 3 4.48 -16.25 -2.30
N HIS A 4 4.70 -15.70 -3.49
CA HIS A 4 5.77 -14.72 -3.70
C HIS A 4 5.53 -13.46 -2.85
N VAL A 5 4.32 -12.94 -2.87
CA VAL A 5 3.95 -11.74 -2.11
C VAL A 5 4.07 -11.97 -0.60
N ILE A 6 3.64 -13.14 -0.13
CA ILE A 6 3.77 -13.52 1.29
C ILE A 6 5.25 -13.61 1.69
N ASN A 7 6.08 -14.22 0.87
CA ASN A 7 7.51 -14.34 1.15
C ASN A 7 8.19 -12.98 1.19
N GLU A 8 7.83 -12.07 0.27
CA GLU A 8 8.33 -10.69 0.33
C GLU A 8 7.86 -9.95 1.58
N ALA A 9 6.60 -10.12 1.96
CA ALA A 9 6.06 -9.50 3.17
C ALA A 9 6.81 -9.95 4.44
N ARG A 10 7.20 -11.23 4.50
CA ARG A 10 7.96 -11.78 5.64
C ARG A 10 9.35 -11.19 5.77
N ARG A 11 9.90 -10.60 4.72
CA ARG A 11 11.21 -9.94 4.77
C ARG A 11 11.17 -8.58 5.49
N CYS A 12 9.99 -8.01 5.69
CA CYS A 12 9.84 -6.73 6.37
C CYS A 12 10.26 -6.83 7.84
N LEU A 13 11.11 -5.91 8.28
CA LEU A 13 11.64 -5.87 9.65
C LEU A 13 10.71 -5.20 10.65
N GLN A 14 9.56 -4.69 10.23
CA GLN A 14 8.62 -3.96 11.10
C GLN A 14 9.30 -2.84 11.87
N CYS A 15 10.01 -1.98 11.16
CA CYS A 15 10.81 -0.92 11.75
C CYS A 15 9.99 0.02 12.65
N LYS A 16 10.55 0.40 13.80
CA LYS A 16 9.92 1.37 14.69
C LYS A 16 9.84 2.76 14.08
N LYS A 17 10.87 3.12 13.28
CA LYS A 17 10.91 4.35 12.50
C LYS A 17 11.00 3.97 11.02
N PRO A 18 9.88 3.63 10.37
CA PRO A 18 9.91 3.12 9.01
C PRO A 18 10.22 4.22 8.02
N LEU A 19 11.44 4.20 7.47
CA LEU A 19 11.87 5.21 6.49
C LEU A 19 11.08 5.10 5.18
N CYS A 20 10.61 3.91 4.83
CA CYS A 20 9.73 3.72 3.68
C CYS A 20 8.48 4.58 3.75
N ARG A 21 7.91 4.75 4.96
CA ARG A 21 6.77 5.62 5.21
C ARG A 21 7.20 7.08 5.39
N LEU A 22 8.19 7.32 6.25
CA LEU A 22 8.52 8.67 6.73
C LEU A 22 9.24 9.51 5.67
N LYS A 23 10.10 8.87 4.87
CA LYS A 23 10.91 9.55 3.85
C LYS A 23 10.63 9.06 2.43
N GLY A 24 10.01 7.91 2.29
CA GLY A 24 9.79 7.27 1.00
C GLY A 24 8.45 7.60 0.39
N CYS A 25 7.37 7.18 1.01
CA CYS A 25 6.02 7.33 0.46
C CYS A 25 5.51 8.76 0.65
N PRO A 26 5.19 9.50 -0.44
CA PRO A 26 4.62 10.85 -0.33
C PRO A 26 3.26 10.88 0.39
N ALA A 27 2.47 9.82 0.26
CA ALA A 27 1.19 9.67 0.96
C ALA A 27 1.35 9.19 2.39
N GLN A 28 2.58 8.90 2.81
CA GLN A 28 2.93 8.37 4.13
C GLN A 28 2.12 7.12 4.50
N THR A 29 1.93 6.23 3.53
CA THR A 29 1.28 4.94 3.75
C THR A 29 1.97 4.19 4.89
N ASN A 30 1.19 3.70 5.86
CA ASN A 30 1.72 2.93 6.97
C ASN A 30 2.11 1.51 6.53
N ILE A 31 3.23 1.42 5.84
CA ILE A 31 3.70 0.19 5.17
C ILE A 31 3.92 -0.96 6.16
N PRO A 32 4.57 -0.77 7.32
CA PRO A 32 4.70 -1.86 8.28
C PRO A 32 3.36 -2.42 8.76
N GLU A 33 2.38 -1.57 9.01
CA GLU A 33 1.04 -2.00 9.43
C GLU A 33 0.31 -2.73 8.32
N MET A 34 0.40 -2.24 7.08
CA MET A 34 -0.14 -2.92 5.91
C MET A 34 0.40 -4.36 5.81
N ILE A 35 1.71 -4.51 5.96
CA ILE A 35 2.36 -5.82 5.87
C ILE A 35 1.97 -6.70 7.06
N ARG A 36 1.90 -6.15 8.25
CA ARG A 36 1.46 -6.89 9.44
C ARG A 36 0.04 -7.43 9.27
N LEU A 37 -0.89 -6.59 8.86
CA LEU A 37 -2.28 -7.00 8.62
C LEU A 37 -2.36 -8.08 7.53
N PHE A 38 -1.59 -7.92 6.46
CA PHE A 38 -1.54 -8.90 5.38
C PHE A 38 -1.04 -10.27 5.88
N LEU A 39 0.03 -10.29 6.66
CA LEU A 39 0.59 -11.54 7.20
C LEU A 39 -0.33 -12.20 8.23
N ASP A 40 -1.13 -11.42 8.94
CA ASP A 40 -2.13 -11.93 9.89
C ASP A 40 -3.40 -12.46 9.20
N GLY A 41 -3.45 -12.41 7.88
CA GLY A 41 -4.62 -12.84 7.11
C GLY A 41 -5.74 -11.80 7.06
N GLN A 42 -5.51 -10.60 7.56
CA GLN A 42 -6.49 -9.49 7.57
C GLN A 42 -6.35 -8.63 6.33
N ILE A 43 -6.53 -9.24 5.16
CA ILE A 43 -6.31 -8.57 3.88
C ILE A 43 -7.34 -7.46 3.63
N ASN A 44 -8.57 -7.63 4.10
CA ASN A 44 -9.61 -6.61 3.95
C ASN A 44 -9.29 -5.36 4.77
N GLU A 45 -8.82 -5.53 6.00
CA GLU A 45 -8.40 -4.43 6.88
C GLU A 45 -7.19 -3.70 6.31
N ALA A 46 -6.24 -4.45 5.75
CA ALA A 46 -5.09 -3.85 5.06
C ALA A 46 -5.53 -3.01 3.86
N GLY A 47 -6.43 -3.54 3.05
CA GLY A 47 -6.98 -2.83 1.89
C GLY A 47 -7.76 -1.59 2.27
N GLU A 48 -8.58 -1.67 3.31
CA GLU A 48 -9.32 -0.52 3.83
C GLU A 48 -8.38 0.58 4.30
N MET A 49 -7.35 0.22 5.05
CA MET A 49 -6.33 1.17 5.50
C MET A 49 -5.66 1.88 4.32
N LEU A 50 -5.28 1.12 3.29
CA LEU A 50 -4.67 1.69 2.08
C LEU A 50 -5.64 2.63 1.37
N PHE A 51 -6.88 2.22 1.20
CA PHE A 51 -7.89 2.99 0.47
C PHE A 51 -8.26 4.30 1.19
N ILE A 52 -8.42 4.26 2.51
CA ILE A 52 -8.72 5.46 3.30
C ILE A 52 -7.56 6.46 3.25
N ASN A 53 -6.33 5.96 3.32
CA ASN A 53 -5.14 6.81 3.23
C ASN A 53 -4.95 7.38 1.81
N ASN A 54 -5.17 6.55 0.80
CA ASN A 54 -4.97 6.91 -0.61
C ASN A 54 -5.86 6.04 -1.50
N PRO A 55 -7.02 6.56 -1.97
CA PRO A 55 -7.89 5.80 -2.87
C PRO A 55 -7.23 5.37 -4.17
N MET A 56 -6.12 6.02 -4.56
CA MET A 56 -5.35 5.70 -5.76
C MET A 56 -4.24 4.69 -5.49
N SER A 57 -4.27 3.98 -4.38
CA SER A 57 -3.23 3.05 -3.96
C SER A 57 -2.90 2.01 -5.05
N ILE A 58 -3.91 1.47 -5.72
CA ILE A 58 -3.68 0.50 -6.79
C ILE A 58 -2.91 1.12 -7.97
N VAL A 59 -3.21 2.36 -8.31
CA VAL A 59 -2.50 3.07 -9.38
C VAL A 59 -1.08 3.40 -8.94
N CYS A 60 -0.92 3.90 -7.72
CA CYS A 60 0.40 4.20 -7.15
C CYS A 60 1.29 2.96 -7.11
N SER A 61 0.74 1.79 -6.82
CA SER A 61 1.50 0.53 -6.81
C SER A 61 2.08 0.17 -8.19
N LEU A 62 1.51 0.70 -9.26
CA LEU A 62 1.95 0.45 -10.63
C LEU A 62 2.85 1.55 -11.19
N VAL A 63 2.62 2.82 -10.82
CA VAL A 63 3.24 3.95 -11.51
C VAL A 63 4.22 4.77 -10.68
N CYS A 64 4.23 4.62 -9.34
CA CYS A 64 5.20 5.33 -8.51
C CYS A 64 6.64 4.89 -8.82
N ASP A 65 7.58 5.81 -8.65
CA ASP A 65 9.01 5.50 -8.72
C ASP A 65 9.46 4.87 -7.39
N HIS A 66 9.08 3.62 -7.18
CA HIS A 66 9.30 2.92 -5.92
C HIS A 66 10.78 2.83 -5.54
N GLU A 67 11.66 2.73 -6.53
CA GLU A 67 13.10 2.64 -6.30
C GLU A 67 13.68 3.89 -5.64
N LYS A 68 13.00 5.02 -5.81
CA LYS A 68 13.39 6.29 -5.18
C LYS A 68 12.51 6.66 -4.00
N GLN A 69 11.38 6.00 -3.85
CA GLN A 69 10.39 6.29 -2.81
C GLN A 69 10.40 5.21 -1.72
N CYS A 70 9.31 4.43 -1.58
CA CYS A 70 9.19 3.47 -0.48
C CYS A 70 10.29 2.42 -0.48
N GLU A 71 10.50 1.73 -1.59
CA GLU A 71 11.51 0.66 -1.70
C GLU A 71 12.92 1.22 -1.60
N GLY A 72 13.17 2.40 -2.16
CA GLY A 72 14.47 3.07 -2.05
C GLY A 72 14.85 3.48 -0.64
N ASN A 73 13.91 3.57 0.28
CA ASN A 73 14.13 3.88 1.68
C ASN A 73 13.99 2.67 2.60
N CYS A 74 13.78 1.48 2.06
CA CYS A 74 13.71 0.26 2.85
C CYS A 74 15.09 -0.10 3.40
N ILE A 75 15.16 -0.38 4.70
CA ILE A 75 16.43 -0.74 5.39
C ILE A 75 17.05 -1.99 4.78
N GLN A 76 16.25 -2.96 4.35
CA GLN A 76 16.75 -4.17 3.68
C GLN A 76 17.55 -3.86 2.42
N GLY A 77 17.27 -2.75 1.75
CA GLY A 77 18.00 -2.32 0.56
C GLY A 77 19.43 -1.89 0.81
N ARG A 78 19.81 -1.66 2.07
CA ARG A 78 21.20 -1.28 2.42
C ARG A 78 22.17 -2.45 2.31
N LYS A 79 21.70 -3.68 2.48
CA LYS A 79 22.53 -4.89 2.47
C LYS A 79 22.16 -5.86 1.34
N GLY A 80 21.13 -5.56 0.59
CA GLY A 80 20.67 -6.44 -0.48
C GLY A 80 19.50 -5.80 -1.20
N ALA A 81 18.52 -6.61 -1.60
CA ALA A 81 17.32 -6.11 -2.23
C ALA A 81 16.30 -5.59 -1.20
N PRO A 82 15.67 -4.43 -1.43
CA PRO A 82 14.58 -3.96 -0.58
C PRO A 82 13.37 -4.91 -0.65
N VAL A 83 12.48 -4.81 0.33
CA VAL A 83 11.19 -5.50 0.25
C VAL A 83 10.40 -4.94 -0.94
N GLN A 84 9.77 -5.80 -1.73
CA GLN A 84 8.97 -5.38 -2.87
C GLN A 84 7.61 -4.85 -2.39
N ILE A 85 7.63 -3.65 -1.83
CA ILE A 85 6.46 -2.99 -1.23
C ILE A 85 5.38 -2.77 -2.28
N SER A 86 5.75 -2.36 -3.49
CA SER A 86 4.82 -2.15 -4.60
C SER A 86 3.99 -3.39 -4.93
N SER A 87 4.62 -4.55 -4.96
CA SER A 87 3.94 -5.82 -5.25
C SER A 87 2.95 -6.19 -4.15
N ILE A 88 3.30 -5.95 -2.89
CA ILE A 88 2.43 -6.21 -1.74
C ILE A 88 1.23 -5.26 -1.77
N GLU A 89 1.47 -3.97 -1.96
CA GLU A 89 0.42 -2.95 -2.06
C GLU A 89 -0.53 -3.23 -3.22
N HIS A 90 0.01 -3.59 -4.37
CA HIS A 90 -0.80 -3.92 -5.54
C HIS A 90 -1.71 -5.13 -5.27
N TYR A 91 -1.16 -6.19 -4.70
CA TYR A 91 -1.92 -7.40 -4.38
C TYR A 91 -3.08 -7.12 -3.44
N ILE A 92 -2.84 -6.38 -2.37
CA ILE A 92 -3.85 -6.02 -1.38
C ILE A 92 -4.93 -5.13 -1.99
N SER A 93 -4.51 -4.08 -2.71
CA SER A 93 -5.42 -3.11 -3.31
C SER A 93 -6.30 -3.72 -4.40
N ASP A 94 -5.74 -4.62 -5.20
CA ASP A 94 -6.48 -5.31 -6.26
C ASP A 94 -7.61 -6.16 -5.68
N ILE A 95 -7.34 -6.91 -4.62
CA ILE A 95 -8.36 -7.71 -3.94
C ILE A 95 -9.42 -6.82 -3.28
N TYR A 96 -8.98 -5.75 -2.60
CA TYR A 96 -9.91 -4.87 -1.88
C TYR A 96 -10.87 -4.13 -2.81
N LEU A 97 -10.42 -3.69 -3.98
CA LEU A 97 -11.26 -2.95 -4.91
C LEU A 97 -12.47 -3.75 -5.39
N ASP A 98 -12.36 -5.07 -5.46
CA ASP A 98 -13.49 -5.93 -5.82
C ASP A 98 -14.55 -6.00 -4.72
N LYS A 99 -14.23 -5.59 -3.51
CA LYS A 99 -15.09 -5.70 -2.33
C LYS A 99 -15.53 -4.36 -1.74
N VAL A 100 -14.93 -3.25 -2.19
CA VAL A 100 -15.22 -1.93 -1.62
C VAL A 100 -16.64 -1.49 -2.01
N ILE A 101 -17.37 -1.00 -1.00
CA ILE A 101 -18.67 -0.37 -1.19
C ILE A 101 -18.48 1.12 -1.04
N MET A 102 -18.77 1.87 -2.10
CA MET A 102 -18.65 3.32 -2.13
C MET A 102 -19.96 3.95 -1.66
N GLU A 103 -19.92 4.66 -0.55
CA GLU A 103 -21.04 5.45 -0.08
C GLU A 103 -20.96 6.86 -0.64
N HIS A 104 -22.10 7.40 -1.09
CA HIS A 104 -22.17 8.74 -1.64
C HIS A 104 -22.88 9.66 -0.68
N GLU A 105 -22.42 10.89 -0.57
CA GLU A 105 -23.21 11.94 0.08
C GLU A 105 -24.43 12.30 -0.78
N PRO A 106 -25.53 12.78 -0.16
CA PRO A 106 -26.68 13.25 -0.92
C PRO A 106 -26.28 14.39 -1.88
N PRO A 107 -26.97 14.52 -3.03
CA PRO A 107 -26.70 15.62 -3.96
C PRO A 107 -26.81 16.98 -3.29
N LYS A 108 -25.84 17.86 -3.54
CA LYS A 108 -25.79 19.22 -3.00
C LYS A 108 -26.16 20.29 -4.02
N GLY A 109 -26.74 19.90 -5.16
CA GLY A 109 -27.17 20.81 -6.21
C GLY A 109 -26.08 21.29 -7.16
N GLN A 110 -24.88 20.78 -7.03
CA GLN A 110 -23.75 21.11 -7.92
C GLN A 110 -23.51 19.97 -8.90
N ASN A 111 -23.25 20.31 -10.15
CA ASN A 111 -22.92 19.35 -11.20
C ASN A 111 -21.41 19.38 -11.46
N VAL A 112 -20.74 18.23 -11.30
CA VAL A 112 -19.30 18.08 -11.54
C VAL A 112 -19.09 16.89 -12.44
N ALA A 113 -18.27 17.07 -13.46
CA ALA A 113 -17.86 15.96 -14.34
C ALA A 113 -16.37 15.68 -14.17
N VAL A 114 -16.05 14.40 -14.10
CA VAL A 114 -14.67 13.92 -14.10
C VAL A 114 -14.43 13.23 -15.45
N ILE A 115 -13.43 13.72 -16.17
CA ILE A 115 -13.10 13.22 -17.51
C ILE A 115 -11.85 12.35 -17.47
#